data_a604205f22293e85c0bc51485bbf52b8
#
_entry.id   a604205f22293e85c0bc51485bbf52b8
#
_cell.length_a   1.000
_cell.length_b   1.000
_cell.length_c   1.000
_cell.angle_alpha   90.00
_cell.angle_beta   90.00
_cell.angle_gamma   90.00
#
_symmetry.space_group_name_H-M   'P 1'
#
loop_
_entity.id
_entity.type
_entity.pdbx_description
1 polymer ?
#
loop_
_entity_poly.entity_id
_entity_poly.type
_entity_poly.pdbx_seq_one_letter_code
_entity_poly.pdbx_strand_id
1 'polypeptide(L)'
;MPIDCRGRILSDDYYDAITDFPVELLEDYTDEQCYADVDGLYNVIYFGREELRNPQAYFISYRSVPKLYGLMQEGGGTGGFDPNSLIASGITQVQREPLALTGRGVIICIVDTGIDYTDPVFRNEDGTSRILAIWDQTVQTGTPPAGFQYGTEFTREDINRALQSEDPYSVVPSRDEIGHGSALASVAAGSRLNGGYTFQGAAPGADIVVVKLKECKPYLRSFYLVPQGVPAYQENDIMLGVQYADGFAEPFRRPVVICLGMGTNYGDHTGNSPLGRYLSAVAVKRSRAVVVAGGNEGNAAHHFQGQLNNQGGTGANSRAVEVRVEQGVEGFVMELWGSLPDIFTIAVRTPGGETIPPVRLGIRGQITYSFIYEKSRVTVTGNLVEPVSGEELVVMRVQDPTPGIWTFQIEAVGEIHNGEFNMWLPVSQFLSAPVYFLESSPYITLTEPSMASSVIGVSTYDAANNSFYINSGRGFSRCGAIRPDFAAPGVDVPTVNGKGSDSSLAAAITAGAVAQFMQWAVVEQNNSVVESREIKNYFIRGASRSFDVTYPNREWGYGRLNMVGTFDALIGV
;
A
#
# COMPACT_ATOMS: atom_id res chain seq x y z
N MET A 1 6.66 -24.94 25.95
CA MET A 1 5.48 -24.72 25.08
C MET A 1 5.68 -23.37 24.43
N PRO A 2 5.39 -23.17 23.17
CA PRO A 2 5.44 -21.82 22.62
C PRO A 2 4.49 -20.93 23.42
N ILE A 3 4.94 -19.73 23.74
CA ILE A 3 4.15 -18.76 24.49
C ILE A 3 2.95 -18.37 23.63
N ASP A 4 1.77 -18.33 24.20
CA ASP A 4 0.57 -17.84 23.51
C ASP A 4 0.64 -16.31 23.42
N CYS A 5 1.11 -15.79 22.30
CA CYS A 5 1.23 -14.35 22.05
C CYS A 5 -0.07 -13.71 21.55
N ARG A 6 -1.13 -14.47 21.32
CA ARG A 6 -2.40 -13.97 20.79
C ARG A 6 -2.96 -12.79 21.59
N GLY A 7 -2.90 -12.88 22.91
CA GLY A 7 -3.34 -11.79 23.78
C GLY A 7 -2.55 -10.50 23.55
N ARG A 8 -1.25 -10.58 23.34
CA ARG A 8 -0.38 -9.41 23.10
C ARG A 8 -0.57 -8.83 21.70
N ILE A 9 -0.77 -9.69 20.70
CA ILE A 9 -1.02 -9.26 19.31
C ILE A 9 -2.32 -8.45 19.22
N LEU A 10 -3.34 -8.83 19.95
CA LEU A 10 -4.68 -8.24 19.86
C LEU A 10 -4.92 -7.11 20.86
N SER A 11 -4.19 -7.07 21.98
CA SER A 11 -4.43 -6.08 23.05
C SER A 11 -3.80 -4.73 22.73
N ASP A 12 -4.54 -3.68 23.08
CA ASP A 12 -4.06 -2.29 23.03
C ASP A 12 -3.02 -1.95 24.10
N ASP A 13 -2.83 -2.83 25.08
CA ASP A 13 -1.80 -2.66 26.12
C ASP A 13 -0.40 -2.99 25.63
N TYR A 14 -0.29 -3.48 24.38
CA TYR A 14 1.00 -3.84 23.77
C TYR A 14 1.22 -3.04 22.49
N TYR A 15 2.47 -2.57 22.36
CA TYR A 15 2.98 -1.94 21.15
C TYR A 15 3.60 -3.00 20.22
N ASP A 16 3.52 -2.77 18.94
CA ASP A 16 4.15 -3.58 17.91
C ASP A 16 5.37 -2.84 17.38
N ALA A 17 6.49 -3.54 17.23
CA ALA A 17 7.69 -3.00 16.59
C ALA A 17 8.23 -3.95 15.54
N ILE A 18 8.50 -3.41 14.34
CA ILE A 18 9.13 -4.15 13.24
C ILE A 18 10.65 -3.98 13.38
N THR A 19 11.40 -5.08 13.38
CA THR A 19 12.87 -5.08 13.46
C THR A 19 13.46 -5.97 12.39
N ASP A 20 14.66 -5.63 11.92
CA ASP A 20 15.44 -6.41 10.93
C ASP A 20 16.67 -7.07 11.55
N PHE A 21 16.70 -7.22 12.87
CA PHE A 21 17.76 -7.92 13.60
C PHE A 21 17.20 -9.09 14.42
N PRO A 22 18.03 -10.10 14.75
CA PRO A 22 17.64 -11.23 15.58
C PRO A 22 17.14 -10.78 16.94
N VAL A 23 15.98 -11.31 17.37
CA VAL A 23 15.33 -10.92 18.64
C VAL A 23 16.23 -11.25 19.85
N GLU A 24 17.05 -12.28 19.73
CA GLU A 24 18.00 -12.75 20.75
C GLU A 24 19.11 -11.72 21.06
N LEU A 25 19.28 -10.72 20.20
CA LEU A 25 20.24 -9.62 20.40
C LEU A 25 19.67 -8.46 21.22
N LEU A 26 18.38 -8.50 21.59
CA LEU A 26 17.82 -7.50 22.49
C LEU A 26 18.43 -7.66 23.89
N GLU A 27 18.88 -6.54 24.50
CA GLU A 27 19.53 -6.55 25.81
C GLU A 27 18.64 -7.16 26.91
N ASP A 28 17.34 -7.03 26.80
CA ASP A 28 16.34 -7.55 27.74
C ASP A 28 15.59 -8.79 27.19
N TYR A 29 16.18 -9.51 26.20
CA TYR A 29 15.55 -10.70 25.66
C TYR A 29 15.39 -11.78 26.73
N THR A 30 14.15 -12.26 26.85
CA THR A 30 13.80 -13.44 27.65
C THR A 30 13.07 -14.44 26.76
N ASP A 31 13.17 -15.73 27.10
CA ASP A 31 12.42 -16.80 26.40
C ASP A 31 10.89 -16.61 26.48
N GLU A 32 10.42 -15.61 27.24
CA GLU A 32 9.01 -15.23 27.39
C GLU A 32 8.60 -14.08 26.45
N GLN A 33 9.48 -13.61 25.59
CA GLN A 33 9.18 -12.50 24.69
C GLN A 33 8.30 -12.96 23.52
N CYS A 34 7.23 -12.22 23.26
CA CYS A 34 6.33 -12.49 22.15
C CYS A 34 6.82 -11.79 20.89
N TYR A 35 7.02 -12.55 19.85
CA TYR A 35 7.33 -12.04 18.52
C TYR A 35 6.73 -12.91 17.41
N ALA A 36 6.59 -12.35 16.22
CA ALA A 36 6.29 -13.08 14.99
C ALA A 36 7.47 -12.93 14.02
N ASP A 37 7.98 -14.05 13.53
CA ASP A 37 8.98 -14.07 12.46
C ASP A 37 8.33 -13.83 11.12
N VAL A 38 8.92 -12.98 10.30
CA VAL A 38 8.49 -12.68 8.93
C VAL A 38 9.56 -13.17 7.96
N ASP A 39 9.52 -14.47 7.64
CA ASP A 39 10.42 -15.16 6.71
C ASP A 39 11.92 -14.99 7.04
N GLY A 40 12.29 -14.82 8.30
CA GLY A 40 13.68 -14.60 8.74
C GLY A 40 14.26 -13.24 8.30
N LEU A 41 13.46 -12.35 7.70
CA LEU A 41 13.89 -11.02 7.26
C LEU A 41 13.55 -9.94 8.28
N TYR A 42 12.41 -10.10 8.95
CA TYR A 42 11.93 -9.19 9.97
C TYR A 42 11.36 -9.96 11.14
N ASN A 43 11.33 -9.30 12.28
CA ASN A 43 10.59 -9.75 13.45
C ASN A 43 9.59 -8.66 13.84
N VAL A 44 8.38 -9.06 14.22
CA VAL A 44 7.40 -8.18 14.87
C VAL A 44 7.39 -8.50 16.35
N ILE A 45 7.84 -7.57 17.17
CA ILE A 45 7.94 -7.73 18.63
C ILE A 45 6.73 -7.07 19.28
N TYR A 46 6.11 -7.77 20.23
CA TYR A 46 4.96 -7.30 21.00
C TYR A 46 5.36 -7.06 22.45
N PHE A 47 5.50 -5.80 22.86
CA PHE A 47 5.97 -5.43 24.19
C PHE A 47 4.97 -4.50 24.90
N GLY A 48 4.92 -4.61 26.24
CA GLY A 48 3.99 -3.87 27.07
C GLY A 48 4.27 -2.37 27.07
N ARG A 49 3.22 -1.55 27.20
CA ARG A 49 3.35 -0.08 27.28
C ARG A 49 4.24 0.36 28.45
N GLU A 50 4.27 -0.39 29.54
CA GLU A 50 5.10 -0.08 30.70
C GLU A 50 6.60 -0.28 30.42
N GLU A 51 6.95 -1.21 29.54
CA GLU A 51 8.33 -1.53 29.15
C GLU A 51 8.99 -0.35 28.39
N LEU A 52 8.19 0.46 27.67
CA LEU A 52 8.66 1.66 26.97
C LEU A 52 9.05 2.83 27.87
N ARG A 53 8.76 2.79 29.16
CA ARG A 53 9.17 3.83 30.10
C ARG A 53 10.68 3.82 30.35
N ASN A 54 11.38 2.79 29.87
CA ASN A 54 12.83 2.76 29.89
C ASN A 54 13.38 3.59 28.72
N PRO A 55 14.10 4.72 28.98
CA PRO A 55 14.66 5.56 27.91
C PRO A 55 15.73 4.84 27.05
N GLN A 56 16.11 3.63 27.40
CA GLN A 56 17.07 2.80 26.69
C GLN A 56 16.45 1.84 25.67
N ALA A 57 15.16 1.94 25.37
CA ALA A 57 14.54 1.20 24.27
C ALA A 57 15.06 1.71 22.91
N TYR A 58 16.35 1.52 22.67
CA TYR A 58 17.10 1.98 21.48
C TYR A 58 16.59 1.38 20.16
N PHE A 59 15.81 0.32 20.22
CA PHE A 59 15.26 -0.36 19.05
C PHE A 59 13.98 0.30 18.50
N ILE A 60 13.33 1.19 19.29
CA ILE A 60 12.14 1.90 18.81
C ILE A 60 12.59 3.20 18.13
N SER A 61 12.66 3.13 16.84
CA SER A 61 12.83 4.28 15.95
C SER A 61 11.55 4.50 15.17
N TYR A 62 11.44 5.61 14.47
CA TYR A 62 10.36 5.85 13.51
C TYR A 62 10.18 4.66 12.52
N ARG A 63 11.28 4.02 12.11
CA ARG A 63 11.27 2.85 11.23
C ARG A 63 10.62 1.63 11.86
N SER A 64 10.82 1.43 13.16
CA SER A 64 10.28 0.26 13.89
C SER A 64 8.79 0.40 14.19
N VAL A 65 8.25 1.62 14.21
CA VAL A 65 6.81 1.86 14.39
C VAL A 65 6.10 1.49 13.10
N PRO A 66 5.14 0.54 13.12
CA PRO A 66 4.39 0.18 11.92
C PRO A 66 3.69 1.40 11.33
N LYS A 67 3.83 1.63 10.02
CA LYS A 67 3.08 2.64 9.31
C LYS A 67 1.64 2.18 9.14
N LEU A 68 0.75 3.17 8.96
CA LEU A 68 -0.64 2.91 8.62
C LEU A 68 -0.85 3.04 7.12
N TYR A 69 -1.55 2.06 6.57
CA TYR A 69 -1.94 1.97 5.17
C TYR A 69 -3.44 2.17 5.05
N GLY A 70 -3.83 2.98 4.09
CA GLY A 70 -5.22 3.23 3.74
C GLY A 70 -5.62 2.48 2.46
N LEU A 71 -6.92 2.34 2.25
CA LEU A 71 -7.48 1.76 1.03
C LEU A 71 -7.30 2.74 -0.12
N MET A 72 -6.78 2.29 -1.27
CA MET A 72 -6.64 3.14 -2.44
C MET A 72 -7.97 3.16 -3.23
N GLN A 73 -9.05 3.55 -2.53
CA GLN A 73 -10.43 3.60 -3.03
C GLN A 73 -10.91 5.05 -3.16
N GLU A 74 -11.60 5.34 -4.25
CA GLU A 74 -12.40 6.55 -4.43
C GLU A 74 -13.86 6.18 -4.68
N GLY A 75 -14.79 7.16 -4.48
CA GLY A 75 -16.23 6.90 -4.54
C GLY A 75 -16.68 6.26 -5.85
N GLY A 76 -17.54 5.26 -5.75
CA GLY A 76 -18.06 4.49 -6.89
C GLY A 76 -19.28 5.11 -7.55
N GLY A 77 -19.43 4.88 -8.85
CA GLY A 77 -20.61 5.22 -9.64
C GLY A 77 -21.59 4.05 -9.78
N THR A 78 -22.86 4.36 -10.01
CA THR A 78 -23.87 3.35 -10.38
C THR A 78 -23.88 3.17 -11.91
N GLY A 79 -23.48 1.99 -12.40
CA GLY A 79 -23.50 1.72 -13.85
C GLY A 79 -23.32 0.24 -14.19
N GLY A 80 -23.83 -0.18 -15.36
CA GLY A 80 -23.71 -1.55 -15.85
C GLY A 80 -22.30 -1.92 -16.31
N PHE A 81 -22.11 -3.20 -16.59
CA PHE A 81 -20.84 -3.76 -17.07
C PHE A 81 -20.35 -3.04 -18.35
N ASP A 82 -19.11 -2.58 -18.32
CA ASP A 82 -18.39 -2.09 -19.47
C ASP A 82 -17.07 -2.87 -19.62
N PRO A 83 -16.90 -3.71 -20.65
CA PRO A 83 -15.68 -4.51 -20.83
C PRO A 83 -14.48 -3.70 -21.33
N ASN A 84 -14.60 -2.37 -21.50
CA ASN A 84 -13.56 -1.55 -22.13
C ASN A 84 -12.19 -1.69 -21.46
N SER A 85 -12.13 -1.77 -20.13
CA SER A 85 -10.87 -1.92 -19.39
C SER A 85 -10.13 -3.20 -19.74
N LEU A 86 -10.83 -4.34 -19.82
CA LEU A 86 -10.23 -5.63 -20.18
C LEU A 86 -9.89 -5.72 -21.67
N ILE A 87 -10.69 -5.06 -22.54
CA ILE A 87 -10.41 -4.98 -23.97
C ILE A 87 -9.19 -4.09 -24.23
N ALA A 88 -9.15 -2.91 -23.62
CA ALA A 88 -8.06 -1.94 -23.80
C ALA A 88 -6.69 -2.48 -23.36
N SER A 89 -6.66 -3.35 -22.34
CA SER A 89 -5.46 -4.02 -21.84
C SER A 89 -5.10 -5.33 -22.58
N GLY A 90 -5.88 -5.72 -23.61
CA GLY A 90 -5.64 -6.95 -24.38
C GLY A 90 -5.98 -8.25 -23.63
N ILE A 91 -6.55 -8.16 -22.42
CA ILE A 91 -6.88 -9.30 -21.56
C ILE A 91 -7.90 -10.23 -22.21
N THR A 92 -8.98 -9.67 -22.76
CA THR A 92 -10.03 -10.48 -23.40
C THR A 92 -9.56 -11.15 -24.69
N GLN A 93 -8.56 -10.61 -25.36
CA GLN A 93 -7.99 -11.17 -26.57
C GLN A 93 -7.19 -12.45 -26.25
N VAL A 94 -6.36 -12.43 -25.21
CA VAL A 94 -5.55 -13.59 -24.81
C VAL A 94 -6.39 -14.71 -24.13
N GLN A 95 -7.62 -14.40 -23.71
CA GLN A 95 -8.58 -15.41 -23.24
C GLN A 95 -9.16 -16.28 -24.36
N ARG A 96 -9.00 -15.85 -25.62
CA ARG A 96 -9.49 -16.59 -26.79
C ARG A 96 -8.43 -17.51 -27.34
N GLU A 97 -8.86 -18.52 -28.12
CA GLU A 97 -7.94 -19.33 -28.90
C GLU A 97 -7.06 -18.45 -29.84
N PRO A 98 -5.77 -18.81 -30.06
CA PRO A 98 -5.14 -20.05 -29.62
C PRO A 98 -4.55 -20.03 -28.21
N LEU A 99 -4.52 -18.89 -27.50
CA LEU A 99 -3.86 -18.77 -26.19
C LEU A 99 -4.75 -19.31 -25.05
N ALA A 100 -6.04 -19.01 -25.06
CA ALA A 100 -7.05 -19.46 -24.08
C ALA A 100 -6.66 -19.24 -22.60
N LEU A 101 -5.96 -18.13 -22.30
CA LEU A 101 -5.41 -17.86 -20.97
C LEU A 101 -6.46 -17.20 -20.06
N THR A 102 -6.92 -17.94 -19.07
CA THR A 102 -7.93 -17.51 -18.10
C THR A 102 -7.39 -17.40 -16.68
N GLY A 103 -6.09 -17.61 -16.46
CA GLY A 103 -5.47 -17.71 -15.15
C GLY A 103 -5.60 -19.09 -14.49
N ARG A 104 -6.07 -20.10 -15.22
CA ARG A 104 -6.25 -21.47 -14.70
C ARG A 104 -4.95 -22.02 -14.12
N GLY A 105 -5.05 -22.61 -12.91
CA GLY A 105 -3.90 -23.18 -12.21
C GLY A 105 -3.08 -22.17 -11.41
N VAL A 106 -3.38 -20.87 -11.52
CA VAL A 106 -2.75 -19.78 -10.75
C VAL A 106 -3.61 -19.44 -9.54
N ILE A 107 -3.00 -18.99 -8.46
CA ILE A 107 -3.68 -18.45 -7.27
C ILE A 107 -3.51 -16.94 -7.27
N ILE A 108 -4.61 -16.18 -7.15
CA ILE A 108 -4.58 -14.75 -6.85
C ILE A 108 -4.90 -14.57 -5.38
N CYS A 109 -3.99 -13.93 -4.65
CA CYS A 109 -4.18 -13.61 -3.25
C CYS A 109 -4.51 -12.13 -3.09
N ILE A 110 -5.63 -11.84 -2.42
CA ILE A 110 -6.07 -10.49 -2.06
C ILE A 110 -5.79 -10.29 -0.57
N VAL A 111 -4.90 -9.34 -0.24
CA VAL A 111 -4.62 -8.94 1.14
C VAL A 111 -5.28 -7.59 1.36
N ASP A 112 -6.49 -7.59 1.96
CA ASP A 112 -7.39 -6.43 1.95
C ASP A 112 -8.47 -6.52 3.05
N THR A 113 -9.65 -5.94 2.83
CA THR A 113 -10.78 -5.88 3.77
C THR A 113 -11.57 -7.19 3.92
N GLY A 114 -11.25 -8.20 3.12
CA GLY A 114 -11.96 -9.47 3.09
C GLY A 114 -12.60 -9.77 1.74
N ILE A 115 -13.61 -10.61 1.75
CA ILE A 115 -14.40 -10.99 0.56
C ILE A 115 -15.82 -11.40 0.96
N ASP A 116 -16.81 -11.00 0.18
CA ASP A 116 -18.13 -11.61 0.25
C ASP A 116 -18.12 -12.95 -0.49
N TYR A 117 -17.75 -14.00 0.20
CA TYR A 117 -17.64 -15.34 -0.37
C TYR A 117 -18.98 -15.92 -0.84
N THR A 118 -20.10 -15.28 -0.46
CA THR A 118 -21.44 -15.73 -0.87
C THR A 118 -21.81 -15.27 -2.28
N ASP A 119 -21.08 -14.29 -2.85
CA ASP A 119 -21.34 -13.80 -4.19
C ASP A 119 -21.07 -14.89 -5.25
N PRO A 120 -22.01 -15.13 -6.19
CA PRO A 120 -21.84 -16.11 -7.27
C PRO A 120 -20.60 -15.89 -8.13
N VAL A 121 -20.05 -14.67 -8.21
CA VAL A 121 -18.86 -14.34 -9.01
C VAL A 121 -17.60 -15.07 -8.52
N PHE A 122 -17.61 -15.60 -7.30
CA PHE A 122 -16.50 -16.36 -6.72
C PHE A 122 -16.73 -17.89 -6.73
N ARG A 123 -17.68 -18.37 -7.55
CA ARG A 123 -18.03 -19.80 -7.63
C ARG A 123 -17.64 -20.40 -8.98
N ASN A 124 -17.43 -21.70 -8.97
CA ASN A 124 -17.36 -22.54 -10.14
C ASN A 124 -18.76 -22.74 -10.74
N GLU A 125 -18.83 -23.27 -11.96
CA GLU A 125 -20.10 -23.59 -12.64
C GLU A 125 -20.95 -24.61 -11.87
N ASP A 126 -20.33 -25.49 -11.09
CA ASP A 126 -20.99 -26.47 -10.22
C ASP A 126 -21.50 -25.87 -8.89
N GLY A 127 -21.31 -24.57 -8.67
CA GLY A 127 -21.70 -23.85 -7.47
C GLY A 127 -20.70 -23.92 -6.30
N THR A 128 -19.61 -24.67 -6.43
CA THR A 128 -18.55 -24.73 -5.43
C THR A 128 -17.69 -23.46 -5.43
N SER A 129 -17.05 -23.15 -4.30
CA SER A 129 -16.21 -21.97 -4.17
C SER A 129 -14.90 -22.08 -4.96
N ARG A 130 -14.48 -20.99 -5.60
CA ARG A 130 -13.12 -20.80 -6.14
C ARG A 130 -12.16 -20.24 -5.11
N ILE A 131 -12.67 -19.82 -3.94
CA ILE A 131 -11.86 -19.38 -2.81
C ILE A 131 -11.29 -20.62 -2.13
N LEU A 132 -9.95 -20.73 -2.11
CA LEU A 132 -9.24 -21.85 -1.49
C LEU A 132 -9.18 -21.72 0.02
N ALA A 133 -8.98 -20.49 0.51
CA ALA A 133 -8.94 -20.18 1.92
C ALA A 133 -9.18 -18.69 2.17
N ILE A 134 -9.67 -18.38 3.37
CA ILE A 134 -9.74 -17.03 3.93
C ILE A 134 -9.03 -17.05 5.27
N TRP A 135 -7.96 -16.27 5.42
CA TRP A 135 -7.44 -15.94 6.74
C TRP A 135 -8.09 -14.66 7.22
N ASP A 136 -9.01 -14.78 8.14
CA ASP A 136 -9.65 -13.62 8.77
C ASP A 136 -8.91 -13.27 10.06
N GLN A 137 -8.16 -12.18 10.04
CA GLN A 137 -7.41 -11.68 11.20
C GLN A 137 -8.32 -11.10 12.30
N THR A 138 -9.59 -10.84 12.00
CA THR A 138 -10.57 -10.26 12.94
C THR A 138 -11.32 -11.31 13.75
N VAL A 139 -11.55 -12.50 13.20
CA VAL A 139 -12.26 -13.60 13.84
C VAL A 139 -11.30 -14.45 14.66
N GLN A 140 -11.59 -14.57 15.97
CA GLN A 140 -10.67 -15.24 16.91
C GLN A 140 -11.23 -16.58 17.47
N THR A 141 -12.33 -17.06 16.94
CA THR A 141 -13.06 -18.24 17.48
C THR A 141 -12.61 -19.58 16.91
N GLY A 142 -11.91 -19.57 15.78
CA GLY A 142 -11.40 -20.76 15.11
C GLY A 142 -9.90 -20.98 15.30
N THR A 143 -9.33 -21.78 14.40
CA THR A 143 -7.88 -22.10 14.39
C THR A 143 -7.14 -21.13 13.49
N PRO A 144 -6.07 -20.48 13.97
CA PRO A 144 -5.19 -19.69 13.10
C PRO A 144 -4.51 -20.57 12.04
N PRO A 145 -4.06 -20.00 10.92
CA PRO A 145 -3.23 -20.73 9.97
C PRO A 145 -1.95 -21.27 10.63
N ALA A 146 -1.40 -22.34 10.07
CA ALA A 146 -0.16 -22.93 10.57
C ALA A 146 0.98 -21.88 10.55
N GLY A 147 1.66 -21.71 11.69
CA GLY A 147 2.74 -20.72 11.88
C GLY A 147 2.26 -19.35 12.36
N PHE A 148 0.96 -19.08 12.39
CA PHE A 148 0.39 -17.84 12.90
C PHE A 148 -0.33 -18.05 14.24
N GLN A 149 -0.47 -16.98 15.03
CA GLN A 149 -0.97 -17.09 16.41
C GLN A 149 -2.33 -16.41 16.61
N TYR A 150 -2.92 -15.80 15.60
CA TYR A 150 -4.19 -15.07 15.67
C TYR A 150 -5.01 -15.20 14.40
N GLY A 151 -6.25 -14.77 14.46
CA GLY A 151 -7.18 -14.91 13.36
C GLY A 151 -7.76 -16.31 13.27
N THR A 152 -8.50 -16.55 12.20
CA THR A 152 -9.09 -17.87 11.87
C THR A 152 -8.91 -18.13 10.39
N GLU A 153 -8.44 -19.34 10.05
CA GLU A 153 -8.43 -19.82 8.67
C GLU A 153 -9.72 -20.57 8.37
N PHE A 154 -10.38 -20.20 7.29
CA PHE A 154 -11.53 -20.90 6.74
C PHE A 154 -11.13 -21.52 5.42
N THR A 155 -11.21 -22.84 5.33
CA THR A 155 -10.84 -23.63 4.14
C THR A 155 -11.95 -23.59 3.08
N ARG A 156 -11.63 -24.04 1.84
CA ARG A 156 -12.63 -24.21 0.77
C ARG A 156 -13.78 -25.14 1.23
N GLU A 157 -13.49 -26.16 2.01
CA GLU A 157 -14.46 -27.10 2.55
C GLU A 157 -15.43 -26.41 3.51
N ASP A 158 -14.91 -25.52 4.37
CA ASP A 158 -15.75 -24.72 5.28
C ASP A 158 -16.65 -23.77 4.49
N ILE A 159 -16.08 -23.08 3.49
CA ILE A 159 -16.82 -22.16 2.61
C ILE A 159 -17.91 -22.93 1.85
N ASN A 160 -17.60 -24.08 1.26
CA ASN A 160 -18.60 -24.90 0.54
C ASN A 160 -19.72 -25.39 1.48
N ARG A 161 -19.38 -25.74 2.73
CA ARG A 161 -20.38 -26.10 3.75
C ARG A 161 -21.25 -24.90 4.11
N ALA A 162 -20.66 -23.71 4.24
CA ALA A 162 -21.38 -22.47 4.48
C ALA A 162 -22.35 -22.16 3.33
N LEU A 163 -21.91 -22.28 2.07
CA LEU A 163 -22.74 -22.01 0.89
C LEU A 163 -23.94 -22.95 0.75
N GLN A 164 -23.92 -24.11 1.42
CA GLN A 164 -25.04 -25.06 1.48
C GLN A 164 -25.96 -24.82 2.68
N SER A 165 -25.59 -23.93 3.60
CA SER A 165 -26.37 -23.59 4.78
C SER A 165 -27.46 -22.55 4.48
N GLU A 166 -28.55 -22.54 5.24
CA GLU A 166 -29.56 -21.46 5.18
C GLU A 166 -28.99 -20.10 5.61
N ASP A 167 -28.04 -20.11 6.54
CA ASP A 167 -27.27 -18.92 6.94
C ASP A 167 -25.76 -19.20 6.80
N PRO A 168 -25.16 -18.84 5.68
CA PRO A 168 -23.73 -19.06 5.41
C PRO A 168 -22.83 -18.47 6.50
N TYR A 169 -23.18 -17.30 7.02
CA TYR A 169 -22.35 -16.60 7.98
C TYR A 169 -22.40 -17.17 9.41
N SER A 170 -23.37 -18.07 9.69
CA SER A 170 -23.33 -18.87 10.92
C SER A 170 -22.24 -19.95 10.90
N VAL A 171 -21.77 -20.34 9.70
CA VAL A 171 -20.71 -21.36 9.48
C VAL A 171 -19.35 -20.69 9.26
N VAL A 172 -19.28 -19.70 8.37
CA VAL A 172 -18.09 -18.89 8.10
C VAL A 172 -18.44 -17.43 8.35
N PRO A 173 -18.14 -16.87 9.55
CA PRO A 173 -18.56 -15.52 9.93
C PRO A 173 -17.73 -14.40 9.29
N SER A 174 -16.76 -14.74 8.44
CA SER A 174 -15.95 -13.75 7.72
C SER A 174 -16.81 -12.97 6.73
N ARG A 175 -16.74 -11.64 6.77
CA ARG A 175 -17.49 -10.72 5.90
C ARG A 175 -16.57 -9.61 5.40
N ASP A 176 -16.88 -9.05 4.26
CA ASP A 176 -16.29 -7.81 3.78
C ASP A 176 -17.29 -6.67 3.99
N GLU A 177 -17.25 -6.02 5.14
CA GLU A 177 -18.18 -4.95 5.50
C GLU A 177 -17.94 -3.66 4.70
N ILE A 178 -16.72 -3.49 4.17
CA ILE A 178 -16.30 -2.31 3.40
C ILE A 178 -16.52 -2.54 1.90
N GLY A 179 -16.32 -3.77 1.45
CA GLY A 179 -16.52 -4.17 0.07
C GLY A 179 -15.30 -3.97 -0.84
N HIS A 180 -14.19 -3.40 -0.33
CA HIS A 180 -13.02 -3.09 -1.16
C HIS A 180 -12.31 -4.37 -1.63
N GLY A 181 -12.03 -5.31 -0.74
CA GLY A 181 -11.41 -6.58 -1.09
C GLY A 181 -12.28 -7.42 -2.05
N SER A 182 -13.61 -7.41 -1.86
CA SER A 182 -14.56 -8.06 -2.79
C SER A 182 -14.51 -7.43 -4.18
N ALA A 183 -14.42 -6.10 -4.26
CA ALA A 183 -14.28 -5.38 -5.52
C ALA A 183 -12.99 -5.80 -6.24
N LEU A 184 -11.84 -5.78 -5.55
CA LEU A 184 -10.55 -6.20 -6.11
C LEU A 184 -10.59 -7.65 -6.59
N ALA A 185 -11.06 -8.56 -5.73
CA ALA A 185 -11.17 -9.99 -6.07
C ALA A 185 -12.04 -10.21 -7.31
N SER A 186 -13.16 -9.48 -7.43
CA SER A 186 -14.06 -9.60 -8.59
C SER A 186 -13.39 -9.13 -9.88
N VAL A 187 -12.68 -8.00 -9.84
CA VAL A 187 -11.96 -7.45 -11.00
C VAL A 187 -10.78 -8.33 -11.41
N ALA A 188 -10.02 -8.85 -10.44
CA ALA A 188 -8.87 -9.70 -10.74
C ALA A 188 -9.29 -11.10 -11.21
N ALA A 189 -10.27 -11.73 -10.54
CA ALA A 189 -10.54 -13.16 -10.67
C ALA A 189 -12.03 -13.55 -10.78
N GLY A 190 -12.94 -12.59 -10.89
CA GLY A 190 -14.37 -12.90 -10.94
C GLY A 190 -14.75 -13.88 -12.05
N SER A 191 -15.58 -14.88 -11.74
CA SER A 191 -16.10 -15.85 -12.69
C SER A 191 -16.94 -15.17 -13.76
N ARG A 192 -17.02 -15.79 -14.93
CA ARG A 192 -17.91 -15.33 -15.98
C ARG A 192 -19.36 -15.63 -15.59
N LEU A 193 -20.15 -14.60 -15.38
CA LEU A 193 -21.58 -14.72 -15.14
C LEU A 193 -22.33 -14.42 -16.44
N ASN A 194 -23.25 -15.32 -16.81
CA ASN A 194 -24.16 -15.17 -17.93
C ASN A 194 -25.58 -14.92 -17.38
N GLY A 195 -26.10 -13.71 -17.56
CA GLY A 195 -27.40 -13.32 -17.04
C GLY A 195 -27.90 -12.07 -17.71
N GLY A 196 -28.70 -11.24 -17.03
CA GLY A 196 -29.20 -9.96 -17.55
C GLY A 196 -28.11 -8.94 -17.85
N TYR A 197 -26.93 -9.10 -17.26
CA TYR A 197 -25.68 -8.44 -17.64
C TYR A 197 -24.55 -9.48 -17.54
N THR A 198 -23.54 -9.30 -18.37
CA THR A 198 -22.37 -10.17 -18.38
C THR A 198 -21.28 -9.54 -17.53
N PHE A 199 -20.82 -10.25 -16.47
CA PHE A 199 -19.67 -9.85 -15.67
C PHE A 199 -18.53 -10.85 -15.87
N GLN A 200 -17.29 -10.37 -15.87
CA GLN A 200 -16.11 -11.22 -15.91
C GLN A 200 -14.90 -10.45 -15.38
N GLY A 201 -14.13 -11.04 -14.48
CA GLY A 201 -12.82 -10.55 -14.07
C GLY A 201 -11.73 -10.81 -15.11
N ALA A 202 -10.54 -10.26 -14.86
CA ALA A 202 -9.39 -10.39 -15.77
C ALA A 202 -8.89 -11.84 -15.88
N ALA A 203 -8.91 -12.63 -14.81
CA ALA A 203 -8.48 -14.03 -14.77
C ALA A 203 -9.57 -14.95 -14.20
N PRO A 204 -10.67 -15.18 -14.94
CA PRO A 204 -11.86 -15.88 -14.43
C PRO A 204 -11.61 -17.37 -14.11
N GLY A 205 -10.50 -17.94 -14.51
CA GLY A 205 -10.09 -19.32 -14.21
C GLY A 205 -9.10 -19.47 -13.05
N ALA A 206 -8.64 -18.35 -12.43
CA ALA A 206 -7.74 -18.39 -11.29
C ALA A 206 -8.48 -18.80 -10.01
N ASP A 207 -7.81 -19.52 -9.10
CA ASP A 207 -8.29 -19.69 -7.73
C ASP A 207 -7.96 -18.47 -6.88
N ILE A 208 -8.67 -18.28 -5.77
CA ILE A 208 -8.58 -17.10 -4.92
C ILE A 208 -8.15 -17.51 -3.51
N VAL A 209 -7.26 -16.76 -2.90
CA VAL A 209 -6.94 -16.78 -1.47
C VAL A 209 -7.15 -15.37 -0.93
N VAL A 210 -7.69 -15.25 0.27
CA VAL A 210 -7.97 -13.93 0.85
C VAL A 210 -7.36 -13.83 2.24
N VAL A 211 -6.75 -12.70 2.51
CA VAL A 211 -6.41 -12.27 3.87
C VAL A 211 -7.29 -11.08 4.20
N LYS A 212 -8.21 -11.26 5.14
CA LYS A 212 -8.95 -10.14 5.72
C LYS A 212 -8.12 -9.56 6.85
N LEU A 213 -7.62 -8.37 6.65
CA LEU A 213 -6.81 -7.64 7.62
C LEU A 213 -7.67 -7.15 8.79
N LYS A 214 -7.11 -7.17 9.99
CA LYS A 214 -7.68 -6.46 11.14
C LYS A 214 -7.34 -4.97 11.07
N GLU A 215 -8.19 -4.11 11.60
CA GLU A 215 -7.86 -2.70 11.75
C GLU A 215 -6.64 -2.49 12.66
N CYS A 216 -5.98 -1.37 12.48
CA CYS A 216 -4.83 -0.98 13.28
C CYS A 216 -5.20 -0.81 14.76
N LYS A 217 -4.24 -1.05 15.65
CA LYS A 217 -4.40 -0.80 17.08
C LYS A 217 -4.64 0.69 17.35
N PRO A 218 -5.49 1.04 18.34
CA PRO A 218 -5.82 2.42 18.69
C PRO A 218 -4.63 3.32 18.97
N TYR A 219 -3.52 2.77 19.51
CA TYR A 219 -2.33 3.59 19.76
C TYR A 219 -1.66 4.10 18.46
N LEU A 220 -1.65 3.28 17.39
CA LEU A 220 -1.15 3.70 16.08
C LEU A 220 -2.07 4.74 15.45
N ARG A 221 -3.38 4.51 15.52
CA ARG A 221 -4.39 5.48 15.08
C ARG A 221 -4.18 6.84 15.76
N SER A 222 -3.98 6.83 17.09
CA SER A 222 -3.68 8.04 17.85
C SER A 222 -2.32 8.65 17.51
N PHE A 223 -1.30 7.83 17.24
CA PHE A 223 0.03 8.31 16.85
C PHE A 223 -0.03 9.04 15.50
N TYR A 224 -0.70 8.45 14.51
CA TYR A 224 -0.84 9.02 13.17
C TYR A 224 -2.00 10.00 13.02
N LEU A 225 -2.76 10.26 14.09
CA LEU A 225 -3.92 11.17 14.12
C LEU A 225 -4.99 10.81 13.08
N VAL A 226 -5.18 9.53 12.82
CA VAL A 226 -6.20 9.03 11.89
C VAL A 226 -7.56 9.10 12.56
N PRO A 227 -8.60 9.71 11.93
CA PRO A 227 -9.94 9.84 12.52
C PRO A 227 -10.57 8.48 12.85
N GLN A 228 -11.42 8.46 13.86
CA GLN A 228 -12.17 7.25 14.22
C GLN A 228 -13.12 6.84 13.08
N GLY A 229 -13.23 5.52 12.86
CA GLY A 229 -14.10 4.96 11.82
C GLY A 229 -13.53 5.00 10.40
N VAL A 230 -12.35 5.59 10.20
CA VAL A 230 -11.63 5.52 8.93
C VAL A 230 -10.86 4.19 8.89
N PRO A 231 -11.03 3.35 7.85
CA PRO A 231 -10.27 2.12 7.71
C PRO A 231 -8.78 2.40 7.63
N ALA A 232 -8.00 1.78 8.51
CA ALA A 232 -6.55 1.91 8.54
C ALA A 232 -5.91 0.60 9.00
N TYR A 233 -4.90 0.15 8.28
CA TYR A 233 -4.25 -1.14 8.48
C TYR A 233 -2.78 -0.95 8.79
N GLN A 234 -2.26 -1.72 9.74
CA GLN A 234 -0.88 -1.58 10.18
C GLN A 234 0.08 -2.47 9.37
N GLU A 235 1.26 -1.95 9.14
CA GLU A 235 2.29 -2.52 8.26
C GLU A 235 2.62 -3.99 8.58
N ASN A 236 2.79 -4.33 9.84
CA ASN A 236 3.13 -5.69 10.28
C ASN A 236 2.01 -6.71 9.99
N ASP A 237 0.73 -6.34 10.09
CA ASP A 237 -0.37 -7.25 9.75
C ASP A 237 -0.45 -7.50 8.25
N ILE A 238 -0.12 -6.49 7.43
CA ILE A 238 0.01 -6.65 5.97
C ILE A 238 1.19 -7.58 5.65
N MET A 239 2.35 -7.41 6.30
CA MET A 239 3.51 -8.27 6.11
C MET A 239 3.17 -9.73 6.44
N LEU A 240 2.51 -9.99 7.57
CA LEU A 240 2.06 -11.33 7.94
C LEU A 240 1.02 -11.88 6.95
N GLY A 241 0.13 -11.03 6.42
CA GLY A 241 -0.82 -11.39 5.36
C GLY A 241 -0.13 -11.84 4.08
N VAL A 242 0.92 -11.13 3.69
CA VAL A 242 1.76 -11.49 2.52
C VAL A 242 2.53 -12.78 2.77
N GLN A 243 3.07 -12.99 3.97
CA GLN A 243 3.72 -14.25 4.38
C GLN A 243 2.77 -15.45 4.27
N TYR A 244 1.55 -15.28 4.76
CA TYR A 244 0.51 -16.31 4.61
C TYR A 244 0.23 -16.63 3.13
N ALA A 245 0.06 -15.58 2.30
CA ALA A 245 -0.21 -15.73 0.87
C ALA A 245 0.91 -16.46 0.13
N ASP A 246 2.15 -16.14 0.44
CA ASP A 246 3.33 -16.79 -0.15
C ASP A 246 3.44 -18.26 0.28
N GLY A 247 3.32 -18.53 1.60
CA GLY A 247 3.41 -19.86 2.18
C GLY A 247 2.25 -20.78 1.77
N PHE A 248 1.04 -20.24 1.56
CA PHE A 248 -0.14 -21.03 1.19
C PHE A 248 0.05 -21.85 -0.09
N ALA A 249 0.77 -21.33 -1.06
CA ALA A 249 0.96 -21.99 -2.36
C ALA A 249 2.11 -23.01 -2.39
N GLU A 250 3.00 -23.03 -1.41
CA GLU A 250 4.17 -23.91 -1.41
C GLU A 250 3.83 -25.41 -1.47
N PRO A 251 2.87 -25.93 -0.67
CA PRO A 251 2.50 -27.33 -0.72
C PRO A 251 1.95 -27.76 -2.09
N PHE A 252 1.31 -26.84 -2.80
CA PHE A 252 0.67 -27.10 -4.09
C PHE A 252 1.62 -26.87 -5.27
N ARG A 253 2.79 -26.25 -5.06
CA ARG A 253 3.74 -25.83 -6.10
C ARG A 253 3.07 -25.00 -7.21
N ARG A 254 2.13 -24.15 -6.83
CA ARG A 254 1.36 -23.33 -7.77
C ARG A 254 1.91 -21.90 -7.81
N PRO A 255 1.82 -21.23 -8.97
CA PRO A 255 2.15 -19.82 -9.04
C PRO A 255 1.15 -18.96 -8.27
N VAL A 256 1.66 -17.90 -7.64
CA VAL A 256 0.86 -16.94 -6.84
C VAL A 256 1.07 -15.53 -7.32
N VAL A 257 -0.03 -14.79 -7.44
CA VAL A 257 -0.07 -13.35 -7.63
C VAL A 257 -0.65 -12.72 -6.37
N ILE A 258 0.13 -11.90 -5.68
CA ILE A 258 -0.33 -11.15 -4.51
C ILE A 258 -0.73 -9.75 -4.97
N CYS A 259 -1.96 -9.34 -4.69
CA CYS A 259 -2.51 -8.04 -5.03
C CYS A 259 -2.73 -7.21 -3.77
N LEU A 260 -2.16 -6.00 -3.75
CA LEU A 260 -2.30 -5.03 -2.67
C LEU A 260 -2.95 -3.75 -3.19
N GLY A 261 -4.17 -3.47 -2.73
CA GLY A 261 -4.94 -2.26 -3.03
C GLY A 261 -4.76 -1.14 -2.00
N MET A 262 -3.66 -1.13 -1.27
CA MET A 262 -3.40 -0.23 -0.14
C MET A 262 -2.14 0.58 -0.34
N GLY A 263 -2.09 1.76 0.30
CA GLY A 263 -0.91 2.61 0.24
C GLY A 263 -0.84 3.63 1.37
N THR A 264 0.32 4.27 1.48
CA THR A 264 0.57 5.35 2.44
C THR A 264 1.53 6.37 1.87
N ASN A 265 1.41 7.62 2.34
CA ASN A 265 2.38 8.69 2.08
C ASN A 265 3.49 8.74 3.16
N TYR A 266 3.42 7.87 4.18
CA TYR A 266 4.48 7.80 5.18
C TYR A 266 5.66 6.99 4.66
N GLY A 267 6.87 7.54 4.84
CA GLY A 267 8.10 6.93 4.39
C GLY A 267 8.90 7.81 3.43
N ASP A 268 10.06 7.29 2.99
CA ASP A 268 11.02 8.05 2.19
C ASP A 268 10.71 8.10 0.69
N HIS A 269 9.65 7.47 0.23
CA HIS A 269 9.24 7.36 -1.17
C HIS A 269 10.34 6.80 -2.10
N THR A 270 11.16 5.88 -1.58
CA THR A 270 12.18 5.17 -2.36
C THR A 270 11.89 3.67 -2.51
N GLY A 271 10.83 3.16 -1.84
CA GLY A 271 10.46 1.75 -1.83
C GLY A 271 11.26 0.91 -0.81
N ASN A 272 11.94 1.54 0.13
CA ASN A 272 12.78 0.89 1.13
C ASN A 272 12.12 0.77 2.52
N SER A 273 10.81 1.04 2.64
CA SER A 273 10.06 0.73 3.86
C SER A 273 10.17 -0.76 4.23
N PRO A 274 9.96 -1.15 5.49
CA PRO A 274 9.98 -2.56 5.87
C PRO A 274 9.07 -3.42 4.98
N LEU A 275 7.84 -2.99 4.75
CA LEU A 275 6.91 -3.67 3.84
C LEU A 275 7.46 -3.68 2.40
N GLY A 276 7.96 -2.56 1.87
CA GLY A 276 8.50 -2.47 0.51
C GLY A 276 9.66 -3.44 0.26
N ARG A 277 10.59 -3.55 1.22
CA ARG A 277 11.70 -4.50 1.17
C ARG A 277 11.23 -5.94 1.28
N TYR A 278 10.28 -6.22 2.16
CA TYR A 278 9.70 -7.55 2.29
C TYR A 278 8.97 -7.98 1.01
N LEU A 279 8.13 -7.12 0.44
CA LEU A 279 7.46 -7.39 -0.84
C LEU A 279 8.47 -7.64 -1.97
N SER A 280 9.58 -6.87 -2.00
CA SER A 280 10.65 -7.08 -2.97
C SER A 280 11.33 -8.44 -2.81
N ALA A 281 11.49 -8.92 -1.57
CA ALA A 281 12.04 -10.25 -1.29
C ALA A 281 11.08 -11.38 -1.72
N VAL A 282 9.78 -11.23 -1.49
CA VAL A 282 8.77 -12.18 -1.97
C VAL A 282 8.68 -12.16 -3.49
N ALA A 283 8.70 -10.97 -4.10
CA ALA A 283 8.55 -10.78 -5.54
C ALA A 283 9.68 -11.41 -6.38
N VAL A 284 10.85 -11.67 -5.81
CA VAL A 284 11.96 -12.35 -6.50
C VAL A 284 11.96 -13.87 -6.32
N LYS A 285 11.02 -14.42 -5.54
CA LYS A 285 10.84 -15.87 -5.44
C LYS A 285 10.24 -16.40 -6.74
N ARG A 286 10.62 -17.62 -7.11
CA ARG A 286 10.10 -18.30 -8.32
C ARG A 286 8.59 -18.47 -8.25
N SER A 287 7.92 -18.25 -9.38
CA SER A 287 6.47 -18.39 -9.51
C SER A 287 5.68 -17.49 -8.54
N ARG A 288 6.28 -16.35 -8.15
CA ARG A 288 5.66 -15.29 -7.35
C ARG A 288 5.59 -14.00 -8.13
N ALA A 289 4.49 -13.30 -7.99
CA ALA A 289 4.35 -11.92 -8.43
C ALA A 289 3.62 -11.10 -7.37
N VAL A 290 4.05 -9.85 -7.22
CA VAL A 290 3.42 -8.88 -6.32
C VAL A 290 3.01 -7.66 -7.14
N VAL A 291 1.72 -7.35 -7.12
CA VAL A 291 1.12 -6.20 -7.82
C VAL A 291 0.59 -5.21 -6.78
N VAL A 292 0.95 -3.95 -6.93
CA VAL A 292 0.64 -2.89 -5.95
C VAL A 292 0.04 -1.67 -6.64
N ALA A 293 -0.99 -1.11 -6.01
CA ALA A 293 -1.64 0.13 -6.43
C ALA A 293 -0.70 1.34 -6.28
N GLY A 294 -0.69 2.22 -7.27
CA GLY A 294 0.17 3.42 -7.29
C GLY A 294 -0.32 4.57 -6.42
N GLY A 295 -1.54 4.47 -5.86
CA GLY A 295 -2.13 5.52 -5.05
C GLY A 295 -2.98 6.51 -5.84
N ASN A 296 -3.77 7.31 -5.09
CA ASN A 296 -4.73 8.27 -5.63
C ASN A 296 -4.42 9.71 -5.20
N GLU A 297 -3.15 10.02 -4.91
CA GLU A 297 -2.71 11.29 -4.34
C GLU A 297 -2.19 12.30 -5.37
N GLY A 298 -2.28 11.99 -6.66
CA GLY A 298 -1.72 12.82 -7.74
C GLY A 298 -2.33 14.22 -7.86
N ASN A 299 -3.55 14.44 -7.39
CA ASN A 299 -4.25 15.73 -7.38
C ASN A 299 -4.61 16.21 -5.96
N ALA A 300 -4.15 15.53 -4.93
CA ALA A 300 -4.48 15.84 -3.53
C ALA A 300 -3.69 17.04 -2.97
N ALA A 301 -2.64 17.47 -3.67
CA ALA A 301 -1.71 18.50 -3.20
C ALA A 301 -1.02 18.15 -1.86
N HIS A 302 -0.72 16.87 -1.67
CA HIS A 302 -0.11 16.32 -0.44
C HIS A 302 1.40 16.16 -0.51
N HIS A 303 2.06 16.62 -1.58
CA HIS A 303 3.50 16.62 -1.71
C HIS A 303 4.03 18.03 -2.02
N PHE A 304 5.07 18.43 -1.30
CA PHE A 304 5.86 19.62 -1.56
C PHE A 304 7.32 19.24 -1.81
N GLN A 305 7.90 19.73 -2.89
CA GLN A 305 9.32 19.58 -3.20
C GLN A 305 10.00 20.94 -3.10
N GLY A 306 10.96 21.07 -2.19
CA GLY A 306 11.71 22.30 -1.95
C GLY A 306 13.16 22.21 -2.36
N GLN A 307 13.70 23.38 -2.73
CA GLN A 307 15.12 23.55 -3.04
C GLN A 307 15.64 24.83 -2.36
N LEU A 308 16.64 24.69 -1.50
CA LEU A 308 17.41 25.81 -0.96
C LEU A 308 18.70 25.98 -1.76
N ASN A 309 19.24 27.21 -1.77
CA ASN A 309 20.50 27.48 -2.47
C ASN A 309 21.28 28.60 -1.76
N ASN A 310 22.61 28.66 -1.97
CA ASN A 310 23.50 29.65 -1.41
C ASN A 310 23.49 31.00 -2.15
N GLN A 311 22.60 31.20 -3.14
CA GLN A 311 22.63 32.41 -3.98
C GLN A 311 21.94 33.61 -3.30
N GLY A 312 22.71 34.39 -2.53
CA GLY A 312 22.58 35.83 -2.33
C GLY A 312 21.48 36.34 -1.40
N GLY A 313 21.88 36.82 -0.21
CA GLY A 313 21.12 37.72 0.65
C GLY A 313 20.50 37.06 1.88
N THR A 314 20.12 37.85 2.86
CA THR A 314 19.36 37.42 4.04
C THR A 314 18.04 36.80 3.60
N GLY A 315 17.91 35.47 3.75
CA GLY A 315 16.72 34.68 3.38
C GLY A 315 16.94 33.62 2.28
N ALA A 316 18.12 33.58 1.64
CA ALA A 316 18.42 32.59 0.59
C ALA A 316 18.50 31.14 1.11
N ASN A 317 18.78 30.97 2.41
CA ASN A 317 18.91 29.66 3.07
C ASN A 317 17.61 29.17 3.70
N SER A 318 16.47 29.78 3.35
CA SER A 318 15.20 29.43 3.95
C SER A 318 14.04 29.41 2.93
N ARG A 319 13.08 28.53 3.15
CA ARG A 319 11.86 28.39 2.34
C ARG A 319 10.64 28.36 3.25
N ALA A 320 9.67 29.22 2.98
CA ALA A 320 8.34 29.12 3.58
C ALA A 320 7.50 28.09 2.82
N VAL A 321 6.97 27.13 3.55
CA VAL A 321 6.04 26.12 3.04
C VAL A 321 4.68 26.40 3.68
N GLU A 322 3.68 26.73 2.86
CA GLU A 322 2.35 27.08 3.33
C GLU A 322 1.41 25.89 3.16
N VAL A 323 0.76 25.54 4.28
CA VAL A 323 -0.23 24.46 4.37
C VAL A 323 -1.59 25.05 4.71
N ARG A 324 -2.56 24.84 3.87
CA ARG A 324 -3.95 25.18 4.15
C ARG A 324 -4.58 24.07 4.97
N VAL A 325 -5.18 24.45 6.10
CA VAL A 325 -5.96 23.58 6.97
C VAL A 325 -7.41 24.07 6.94
N GLU A 326 -8.32 23.22 6.47
CA GLU A 326 -9.74 23.55 6.42
C GLU A 326 -10.43 23.29 7.75
N GLN A 327 -11.65 23.81 7.89
CA GLN A 327 -12.43 23.64 9.12
C GLN A 327 -12.80 22.16 9.29
N GLY A 328 -12.69 21.64 10.50
CA GLY A 328 -13.02 20.26 10.85
C GLY A 328 -11.84 19.30 10.86
N VAL A 329 -10.62 19.80 10.61
CA VAL A 329 -9.41 18.98 10.75
C VAL A 329 -9.13 18.75 12.23
N GLU A 330 -9.13 17.47 12.65
CA GLU A 330 -8.81 17.06 14.02
C GLU A 330 -7.31 17.01 14.28
N GLY A 331 -6.53 16.70 13.24
CA GLY A 331 -5.09 16.64 13.28
C GLY A 331 -4.50 15.96 12.05
N PHE A 332 -3.19 16.08 11.90
CA PHE A 332 -2.43 15.39 10.84
C PHE A 332 -0.98 15.20 11.24
N VAL A 333 -0.34 14.24 10.57
CA VAL A 333 1.11 14.00 10.68
C VAL A 333 1.73 14.34 9.34
N MET A 334 2.75 15.19 9.34
CA MET A 334 3.50 15.57 8.15
C MET A 334 4.96 15.18 8.32
N GLU A 335 5.59 14.67 7.26
CA GLU A 335 7.00 14.30 7.25
C GLU A 335 7.78 15.25 6.37
N LEU A 336 8.99 15.60 6.81
CA LEU A 336 10.02 16.24 6.00
C LEU A 336 11.20 15.28 5.87
N TRP A 337 11.64 15.05 4.65
CA TRP A 337 12.83 14.30 4.30
C TRP A 337 13.84 15.21 3.64
N GLY A 338 14.99 15.42 4.30
CA GLY A 338 16.06 16.28 3.84
C GLY A 338 17.16 15.48 3.16
N SER A 339 17.51 15.86 1.93
CA SER A 339 18.52 15.15 1.15
C SER A 339 19.93 15.39 1.69
N LEU A 340 20.75 14.35 1.70
CA LEU A 340 22.15 14.43 2.11
C LEU A 340 22.96 15.42 1.25
N PRO A 341 23.99 16.08 1.82
CA PRO A 341 24.43 15.99 3.22
C PRO A 341 23.85 17.09 4.13
N ASP A 342 22.84 17.83 3.68
CA ASP A 342 22.33 19.00 4.37
C ASP A 342 21.51 18.64 5.61
N ILE A 343 21.43 19.60 6.53
CA ILE A 343 20.65 19.52 7.78
C ILE A 343 19.68 20.68 7.79
N PHE A 344 18.43 20.42 8.18
CA PHE A 344 17.37 21.41 8.16
C PHE A 344 16.83 21.71 9.57
N THR A 345 16.38 22.94 9.77
CA THR A 345 15.58 23.34 10.93
C THR A 345 14.20 23.74 10.47
N ILE A 346 13.23 23.62 11.37
CA ILE A 346 11.84 23.97 11.09
C ILE A 346 11.35 24.97 12.13
N ALA A 347 10.86 26.13 11.66
CA ALA A 347 10.05 27.04 12.46
C ALA A 347 8.60 26.95 12.00
N VAL A 348 7.65 27.14 12.90
CA VAL A 348 6.22 27.05 12.58
C VAL A 348 5.53 28.35 12.97
N ARG A 349 4.67 28.84 12.06
CA ARG A 349 3.77 29.97 12.33
C ARG A 349 2.34 29.54 12.09
N THR A 350 1.49 29.80 13.07
CA THR A 350 0.07 29.49 13.03
C THR A 350 -0.72 30.55 12.25
N PRO A 351 -1.97 30.30 11.85
CA PRO A 351 -2.85 31.30 11.22
C PRO A 351 -3.05 32.56 12.08
N GLY A 352 -3.11 32.44 13.40
CA GLY A 352 -3.23 33.56 14.34
C GLY A 352 -1.94 34.31 14.62
N GLY A 353 -0.80 33.83 14.10
CA GLY A 353 0.49 34.47 14.21
C GLY A 353 1.36 34.04 15.39
N GLU A 354 0.95 33.03 16.18
CA GLU A 354 1.86 32.45 17.16
C GLU A 354 2.97 31.66 16.44
N THR A 355 4.17 31.63 17.02
CA THR A 355 5.33 31.03 16.36
C THR A 355 6.07 30.03 17.24
N ILE A 356 6.56 28.96 16.63
CA ILE A 356 7.63 28.11 17.16
C ILE A 356 8.92 28.60 16.51
N PRO A 357 9.96 28.93 17.30
CA PRO A 357 11.25 29.30 16.75
C PRO A 357 11.91 28.13 16.02
N PRO A 358 12.96 28.36 15.21
CA PRO A 358 13.65 27.28 14.50
C PRO A 358 14.09 26.17 15.47
N VAL A 359 13.59 24.95 15.22
CA VAL A 359 13.89 23.75 16.01
C VAL A 359 14.99 22.98 15.31
N ARG A 360 16.13 22.81 15.99
CA ARG A 360 17.16 21.86 15.59
C ARG A 360 17.08 20.64 16.48
N LEU A 361 16.77 19.52 15.89
CA LEU A 361 16.72 18.26 16.59
C LEU A 361 18.06 17.55 16.40
N GLY A 362 18.64 17.04 17.50
CA GLY A 362 19.89 16.28 17.45
C GLY A 362 19.71 14.89 16.84
N ILE A 363 20.60 13.94 17.18
CA ILE A 363 20.57 12.57 16.64
C ILE A 363 19.19 11.92 16.78
N ARG A 364 18.52 12.15 17.92
CA ARG A 364 17.13 11.81 18.20
C ARG A 364 16.58 12.86 19.15
N GLY A 365 15.54 13.55 18.77
CA GLY A 365 14.97 14.60 19.61
C GLY A 365 13.48 14.74 19.38
N GLN A 366 12.77 15.11 20.43
CA GLN A 366 11.35 15.44 20.35
C GLN A 366 11.08 16.67 21.18
N ILE A 367 10.34 17.62 20.62
CA ILE A 367 9.88 18.83 21.30
C ILE A 367 8.39 18.98 21.03
N THR A 368 7.62 19.30 22.07
CA THR A 368 6.19 19.59 21.96
C THR A 368 5.92 21.03 22.35
N TYR A 369 5.22 21.74 21.48
CA TYR A 369 4.74 23.11 21.71
C TYR A 369 3.21 23.10 21.81
N SER A 370 2.69 23.81 22.80
CA SER A 370 1.25 24.07 22.94
C SER A 370 1.03 25.57 22.78
N PHE A 371 0.25 25.95 21.79
CA PHE A 371 -0.11 27.33 21.56
C PHE A 371 -1.15 27.80 22.59
N ILE A 372 -1.09 29.06 22.98
CA ILE A 372 -1.90 29.60 24.07
C ILE A 372 -3.25 30.09 23.56
N TYR A 373 -3.23 30.82 22.46
CA TYR A 373 -4.43 31.45 21.90
C TYR A 373 -5.20 30.50 20.99
N GLU A 374 -4.52 29.61 20.28
CA GLU A 374 -5.13 28.74 19.27
C GLU A 374 -5.44 27.33 19.77
N LYS A 375 -4.99 26.96 20.97
CA LYS A 375 -5.17 25.62 21.57
C LYS A 375 -4.54 24.47 20.77
N SER A 376 -3.90 24.75 19.66
CA SER A 376 -3.23 23.76 18.83
C SER A 376 -1.95 23.27 19.52
N ARG A 377 -1.59 22.02 19.24
CA ARG A 377 -0.35 21.40 19.73
C ARG A 377 0.46 20.87 18.56
N VAL A 378 1.74 21.19 18.53
CA VAL A 378 2.69 20.69 17.53
C VAL A 378 3.81 19.93 18.24
N THR A 379 3.95 18.65 17.90
CA THR A 379 5.10 17.84 18.32
C THR A 379 6.00 17.63 17.12
N VAL A 380 7.27 18.04 17.26
CA VAL A 380 8.31 17.87 16.25
C VAL A 380 9.27 16.81 16.75
N THR A 381 9.42 15.74 15.98
CA THR A 381 10.36 14.64 16.27
C THR A 381 11.36 14.56 15.13
N GLY A 382 12.65 14.53 15.42
CA GLY A 382 13.71 14.47 14.42
C GLY A 382 14.60 13.24 14.56
N ASN A 383 15.00 12.72 13.42
CA ASN A 383 16.08 11.75 13.25
C ASN A 383 17.08 12.35 12.27
N LEU A 384 18.23 12.79 12.77
CA LEU A 384 19.28 13.38 11.94
C LEU A 384 19.78 12.41 10.86
N VAL A 385 19.77 11.12 11.16
CA VAL A 385 20.13 10.04 10.25
C VAL A 385 19.07 8.96 10.36
N GLU A 386 18.19 8.87 9.37
CA GLU A 386 17.29 7.73 9.25
C GLU A 386 18.12 6.51 8.80
N PRO A 387 18.04 5.35 9.48
CA PRO A 387 19.02 4.26 9.30
C PRO A 387 19.09 3.65 7.89
N VAL A 388 18.04 3.73 7.09
CA VAL A 388 17.99 3.12 5.76
C VAL A 388 18.44 4.09 4.66
N SER A 389 17.88 5.29 4.67
CA SER A 389 18.18 6.32 3.67
C SER A 389 19.47 7.09 3.98
N GLY A 390 19.85 7.16 5.26
CA GLY A 390 20.91 8.02 5.77
C GLY A 390 20.51 9.48 5.88
N GLU A 391 19.31 9.84 5.44
CA GLU A 391 18.82 11.21 5.35
C GLU A 391 18.21 11.71 6.66
N GLU A 392 18.02 13.02 6.74
CA GLU A 392 17.29 13.62 7.85
C GLU A 392 15.79 13.43 7.69
N LEU A 393 15.15 12.95 8.75
CA LEU A 393 13.69 12.86 8.84
C LEU A 393 13.19 13.74 9.98
N VAL A 394 12.23 14.61 9.68
CA VAL A 394 11.48 15.35 10.70
C VAL A 394 10.00 15.05 10.59
N VAL A 395 9.43 14.51 11.66
CA VAL A 395 8.00 14.19 11.78
C VAL A 395 7.32 15.27 12.61
N MET A 396 6.31 15.89 12.04
CA MET A 396 5.51 16.93 12.67
C MET A 396 4.08 16.42 12.90
N ARG A 397 3.68 16.31 14.17
CA ARG A 397 2.31 15.96 14.55
C ARG A 397 1.59 17.22 14.97
N VAL A 398 0.57 17.62 14.22
CA VAL A 398 -0.25 18.81 14.46
C VAL A 398 -1.62 18.35 14.96
N GLN A 399 -1.93 18.65 16.21
CA GLN A 399 -3.18 18.27 16.88
C GLN A 399 -4.06 19.50 17.07
N ASP A 400 -5.36 19.36 16.90
CA ASP A 400 -6.35 20.42 17.02
C ASP A 400 -5.96 21.71 16.27
N PRO A 401 -5.57 21.63 14.97
CA PRO A 401 -5.07 22.78 14.25
C PRO A 401 -6.17 23.81 14.02
N THR A 402 -5.84 25.09 14.27
CA THR A 402 -6.71 26.19 13.89
C THR A 402 -6.85 26.24 12.36
N PRO A 403 -8.07 26.34 11.81
CA PRO A 403 -8.28 26.49 10.37
C PRO A 403 -7.60 27.75 9.81
N GLY A 404 -6.96 27.65 8.66
CA GLY A 404 -6.24 28.75 8.05
C GLY A 404 -4.95 28.31 7.38
N ILE A 405 -4.05 29.25 7.14
CA ILE A 405 -2.75 28.98 6.53
C ILE A 405 -1.69 28.87 7.62
N TRP A 406 -1.12 27.68 7.71
CA TRP A 406 0.04 27.39 8.54
C TRP A 406 1.30 27.58 7.70
N THR A 407 2.34 28.22 8.26
CA THR A 407 3.63 28.39 7.57
C THR A 407 4.70 27.57 8.29
N PHE A 408 5.33 26.68 7.57
CA PHE A 408 6.50 25.93 8.00
C PHE A 408 7.72 26.54 7.32
N GLN A 409 8.57 27.19 8.11
CA GLN A 409 9.80 27.82 7.61
C GLN A 409 10.92 26.81 7.70
N ILE A 410 11.44 26.37 6.57
CA ILE A 410 12.54 25.42 6.47
C ILE A 410 13.82 26.19 6.22
N GLU A 411 14.86 25.96 7.03
CA GLU A 411 16.15 26.63 6.94
C GLU A 411 17.28 25.60 6.98
N ALA A 412 18.26 25.75 6.10
CA ALA A 412 19.47 24.92 6.15
C ALA A 412 20.43 25.38 7.25
N VAL A 413 21.10 24.42 7.88
CA VAL A 413 22.12 24.67 8.90
C VAL A 413 23.50 24.67 8.25
N GLY A 414 24.12 25.86 8.17
CA GLY A 414 25.44 26.02 7.59
C GLY A 414 25.43 26.23 6.08
N GLU A 415 26.45 25.72 5.40
CA GLU A 415 26.58 25.80 3.95
C GLU A 415 25.66 24.75 3.29
N ILE A 416 24.95 25.13 2.24
CA ILE A 416 24.08 24.25 1.49
C ILE A 416 24.88 23.55 0.40
N HIS A 417 24.79 22.21 0.35
CA HIS A 417 25.45 21.39 -0.66
C HIS A 417 24.48 20.86 -1.71
N ASN A 418 23.34 20.34 -1.29
CA ASN A 418 22.26 19.88 -2.15
C ASN A 418 21.04 20.81 -2.05
N GLY A 419 20.56 21.06 -0.86
CA GLY A 419 19.42 21.94 -0.57
C GLY A 419 18.06 21.35 -0.84
N GLU A 420 17.97 20.13 -1.35
CA GLU A 420 16.70 19.48 -1.66
C GLU A 420 16.06 18.90 -0.41
N PHE A 421 14.77 19.13 -0.28
CA PHE A 421 13.93 18.48 0.72
C PHE A 421 12.53 18.22 0.16
N ASN A 422 11.87 17.23 0.71
CA ASN A 422 10.51 16.85 0.34
C ASN A 422 9.64 16.78 1.57
N MET A 423 8.36 17.15 1.45
CA MET A 423 7.40 17.08 2.55
C MET A 423 6.13 16.37 2.07
N TRP A 424 5.60 15.47 2.90
CA TRP A 424 4.34 14.78 2.62
C TRP A 424 3.34 14.94 3.75
N LEU A 425 2.10 15.20 3.37
CA LEU A 425 0.90 15.04 4.18
C LEU A 425 0.41 13.59 4.10
N PRO A 426 -0.43 13.12 5.04
CA PRO A 426 -1.00 11.78 4.96
C PRO A 426 -1.86 11.60 3.71
N VAL A 427 -2.18 10.36 3.37
CA VAL A 427 -3.17 10.07 2.32
C VAL A 427 -4.51 10.70 2.67
N SER A 428 -5.24 11.14 1.65
CA SER A 428 -6.49 11.92 1.78
C SER A 428 -7.50 11.34 2.76
N GLN A 429 -7.64 10.03 2.79
CA GLN A 429 -8.60 9.34 3.65
C GLN A 429 -8.23 9.37 5.16
N PHE A 430 -6.98 9.67 5.50
CA PHE A 430 -6.55 9.82 6.90
C PHE A 430 -6.78 11.22 7.47
N LEU A 431 -7.40 12.09 6.70
CA LEU A 431 -7.73 13.46 7.09
C LEU A 431 -9.25 13.58 7.33
N SER A 432 -9.64 14.21 8.44
CA SER A 432 -11.05 14.46 8.76
C SER A 432 -11.68 15.57 7.91
N ALA A 433 -10.84 16.45 7.34
CA ALA A 433 -11.18 17.50 6.39
C ALA A 433 -9.93 17.84 5.56
N PRO A 434 -10.05 18.60 4.44
CA PRO A 434 -8.90 18.87 3.59
C PRO A 434 -7.76 19.60 4.27
N VAL A 435 -6.53 19.09 4.07
CA VAL A 435 -5.25 19.71 4.41
C VAL A 435 -4.36 19.60 3.18
N TYR A 436 -3.80 20.69 2.69
CA TYR A 436 -3.00 20.65 1.47
C TYR A 436 -1.94 21.75 1.40
N PHE A 437 -0.88 21.50 0.63
CA PHE A 437 0.13 22.51 0.32
C PHE A 437 -0.42 23.49 -0.69
N LEU A 438 -0.26 24.81 -0.44
CA LEU A 438 -0.66 25.85 -1.39
C LEU A 438 0.22 25.83 -2.66
N GLU A 439 1.50 25.47 -2.50
CA GLU A 439 2.42 25.23 -3.60
C GLU A 439 2.79 23.75 -3.57
N SER A 440 2.11 22.93 -4.33
CA SER A 440 2.29 21.47 -4.33
C SER A 440 3.00 20.98 -5.59
N SER A 441 3.70 19.84 -5.48
CA SER A 441 4.20 19.09 -6.62
C SER A 441 3.27 17.91 -6.90
N PRO A 442 2.80 17.71 -8.14
CA PRO A 442 2.00 16.53 -8.48
C PRO A 442 2.85 15.27 -8.65
N TYR A 443 4.17 15.39 -8.61
CA TYR A 443 5.11 14.29 -8.80
C TYR A 443 5.58 13.73 -7.46
N ILE A 444 6.14 12.51 -7.47
CA ILE A 444 6.53 11.73 -6.30
C ILE A 444 5.31 11.56 -5.35
N THR A 445 4.15 11.30 -5.96
CA THR A 445 2.87 11.06 -5.28
C THR A 445 2.39 9.61 -5.42
N LEU A 446 3.24 8.73 -5.96
CA LEU A 446 3.04 7.29 -5.80
C LEU A 446 3.16 6.95 -4.33
N THR A 447 2.21 6.15 -3.83
CA THR A 447 2.23 5.72 -2.43
C THR A 447 3.16 4.54 -2.19
N GLU A 448 3.74 4.44 -0.99
CA GLU A 448 4.36 3.20 -0.54
C GLU A 448 3.28 2.10 -0.39
N PRO A 449 3.54 0.84 -0.79
CA PRO A 449 4.82 0.26 -1.20
C PRO A 449 4.99 0.13 -2.73
N SER A 450 4.26 0.87 -3.57
CA SER A 450 4.32 0.72 -5.05
C SER A 450 5.70 1.03 -5.64
N MET A 451 6.54 1.74 -4.90
CA MET A 451 7.90 2.08 -5.30
C MET A 451 8.93 1.00 -4.99
N ALA A 452 8.56 -0.08 -4.31
CA ALA A 452 9.45 -1.19 -3.99
C ALA A 452 10.05 -1.82 -5.27
N SER A 453 11.33 -2.18 -5.25
CA SER A 453 12.15 -2.40 -6.45
C SER A 453 11.67 -3.55 -7.35
N SER A 454 11.14 -4.62 -6.75
CA SER A 454 10.81 -5.86 -7.47
C SER A 454 9.32 -6.07 -7.70
N VAL A 455 8.45 -5.26 -7.09
CA VAL A 455 7.01 -5.33 -7.31
C VAL A 455 6.60 -4.76 -8.68
N ILE A 456 5.40 -5.04 -9.11
CA ILE A 456 4.74 -4.43 -10.26
C ILE A 456 3.88 -3.29 -9.72
N GLY A 457 4.37 -2.06 -9.82
CA GLY A 457 3.70 -0.84 -9.38
C GLY A 457 3.02 -0.14 -10.55
N VAL A 458 1.72 0.12 -10.47
CA VAL A 458 0.93 0.62 -11.59
C VAL A 458 0.25 1.95 -11.30
N SER A 459 0.24 2.85 -12.27
CA SER A 459 -0.63 4.02 -12.29
C SER A 459 -1.94 3.72 -13.01
N THR A 460 -2.84 4.69 -12.99
CA THR A 460 -4.23 4.52 -13.45
C THR A 460 -4.51 5.38 -14.66
N TYR A 461 -5.24 4.83 -15.64
CA TYR A 461 -5.77 5.60 -16.76
C TYR A 461 -7.23 5.24 -17.06
N ASP A 462 -7.92 6.14 -17.76
CA ASP A 462 -9.27 5.93 -18.28
C ASP A 462 -9.21 5.24 -19.64
N ALA A 463 -9.71 4.00 -19.70
CA ALA A 463 -9.72 3.19 -20.93
C ALA A 463 -10.72 3.70 -21.98
N ALA A 464 -11.73 4.49 -21.60
CA ALA A 464 -12.74 4.99 -22.53
C ALA A 464 -12.19 6.05 -23.48
N ASN A 465 -11.25 6.88 -23.01
CA ASN A 465 -10.68 7.99 -23.77
C ASN A 465 -9.15 7.97 -23.86
N ASN A 466 -8.50 6.99 -23.21
CA ASN A 466 -7.04 6.86 -23.08
C ASN A 466 -6.36 8.06 -22.38
N SER A 467 -7.05 8.76 -21.47
CA SER A 467 -6.47 9.82 -20.67
C SER A 467 -5.88 9.30 -19.37
N PHE A 468 -4.82 9.94 -18.90
CA PHE A 468 -4.28 9.67 -17.56
C PHE A 468 -5.30 10.08 -16.51
N TYR A 469 -5.49 9.24 -15.48
CA TYR A 469 -6.41 9.57 -14.39
C TYR A 469 -5.80 10.64 -13.48
N ILE A 470 -6.50 11.75 -13.30
CA ILE A 470 -5.95 12.94 -12.65
C ILE A 470 -5.49 12.67 -11.20
N ASN A 471 -6.23 11.81 -10.47
CA ASN A 471 -5.92 11.47 -9.09
C ASN A 471 -4.84 10.39 -8.96
N SER A 472 -4.52 9.68 -10.05
CA SER A 472 -3.46 8.65 -10.01
C SER A 472 -2.15 9.23 -9.53
N GLY A 473 -1.48 8.50 -8.64
CA GLY A 473 -0.11 8.81 -8.21
C GLY A 473 0.86 8.90 -9.39
N ARG A 474 1.80 9.85 -9.32
CA ARG A 474 2.83 10.12 -10.33
C ARG A 474 4.23 9.93 -9.77
N GLY A 475 5.08 9.34 -10.60
CA GLY A 475 6.50 9.13 -10.28
C GLY A 475 7.41 10.36 -10.59
N PHE A 476 8.72 10.19 -10.76
CA PHE A 476 9.41 8.94 -10.46
C PHE A 476 9.45 8.71 -8.95
N SER A 477 10.16 7.66 -8.46
CA SER A 477 10.47 7.61 -7.03
C SER A 477 11.39 8.75 -6.63
N ARG A 478 11.52 9.04 -5.34
CA ARG A 478 12.39 10.13 -4.86
C ARG A 478 13.88 9.89 -5.17
N CYS A 479 14.31 8.65 -5.23
CA CYS A 479 15.67 8.29 -5.68
C CYS A 479 15.84 8.24 -7.22
N GLY A 480 14.83 8.68 -7.99
CA GLY A 480 14.88 8.73 -9.46
C GLY A 480 14.62 7.39 -10.15
N ALA A 481 14.26 6.33 -9.44
CA ALA A 481 13.87 5.07 -10.09
C ALA A 481 12.57 5.25 -10.89
N ILE A 482 12.55 4.67 -12.09
CA ILE A 482 11.39 4.77 -12.98
C ILE A 482 10.23 4.00 -12.37
N ARG A 483 9.24 4.77 -11.94
CA ARG A 483 7.96 4.35 -11.41
C ARG A 483 6.89 5.34 -11.87
N PRO A 484 5.64 4.91 -12.12
CA PRO A 484 5.16 3.52 -12.12
C PRO A 484 5.87 2.69 -13.20
N ASP A 485 5.71 1.36 -13.16
CA ASP A 485 6.23 0.50 -14.22
C ASP A 485 5.47 0.73 -15.53
N PHE A 486 4.14 0.80 -15.45
CA PHE A 486 3.24 1.16 -16.55
C PHE A 486 1.89 1.60 -15.96
N ALA A 487 1.00 2.11 -16.83
CA ALA A 487 -0.37 2.44 -16.46
C ALA A 487 -1.33 1.29 -16.82
N ALA A 488 -2.32 1.05 -15.97
CA ALA A 488 -3.39 0.10 -16.22
C ALA A 488 -4.77 0.78 -16.13
N PRO A 489 -5.83 0.25 -16.77
CA PRO A 489 -7.17 0.80 -16.63
C PRO A 489 -7.65 0.74 -15.18
N GLY A 490 -8.26 1.82 -14.68
CA GLY A 490 -8.79 1.86 -13.33
C GLY A 490 -9.91 2.88 -13.14
N VAL A 491 -10.47 3.39 -14.24
CA VAL A 491 -11.59 4.35 -14.22
C VAL A 491 -12.85 3.66 -14.73
N ASP A 492 -13.96 3.86 -14.01
CA ASP A 492 -15.27 3.26 -14.29
C ASP A 492 -15.24 1.73 -14.46
N VAL A 493 -14.35 1.08 -13.72
CA VAL A 493 -14.18 -0.37 -13.76
C VAL A 493 -15.36 -1.05 -13.06
N PRO A 494 -16.06 -1.98 -13.74
CA PRO A 494 -17.13 -2.76 -13.13
C PRO A 494 -16.60 -3.69 -12.03
N THR A 495 -17.28 -3.69 -10.89
CA THR A 495 -17.02 -4.57 -9.74
C THR A 495 -18.34 -5.22 -9.27
N VAL A 496 -18.27 -6.14 -8.33
CA VAL A 496 -19.47 -6.68 -7.67
C VAL A 496 -20.29 -5.63 -6.90
N ASN A 497 -19.66 -4.51 -6.54
CA ASN A 497 -20.27 -3.42 -5.76
C ASN A 497 -20.70 -2.23 -6.64
N GLY A 498 -20.70 -2.38 -7.97
CA GLY A 498 -20.94 -1.30 -8.92
C GLY A 498 -19.67 -0.92 -9.70
N LYS A 499 -19.51 0.35 -10.05
CA LYS A 499 -18.30 0.84 -10.73
C LYS A 499 -17.41 1.60 -9.76
N GLY A 500 -16.11 1.43 -9.90
CA GLY A 500 -15.09 2.17 -9.17
C GLY A 500 -14.09 2.87 -10.08
N SER A 501 -13.43 3.90 -9.55
CA SER A 501 -12.38 4.66 -10.25
C SER A 501 -11.24 4.92 -9.28
N ASP A 502 -10.22 4.08 -9.33
CA ASP A 502 -9.07 4.17 -8.42
C ASP A 502 -7.88 3.32 -8.87
N SER A 503 -6.76 3.46 -8.17
CA SER A 503 -5.53 2.72 -8.47
C SER A 503 -5.57 1.27 -8.00
N SER A 504 -6.40 0.92 -7.03
CA SER A 504 -6.53 -0.47 -6.56
C SER A 504 -7.18 -1.35 -7.63
N LEU A 505 -8.14 -0.81 -8.40
CA LEU A 505 -8.75 -1.51 -9.52
C LEU A 505 -7.78 -1.69 -10.69
N ALA A 506 -6.91 -0.70 -10.94
CA ALA A 506 -5.82 -0.85 -11.90
C ALA A 506 -4.84 -1.98 -11.49
N ALA A 507 -4.53 -2.07 -10.19
CA ALA A 507 -3.73 -3.18 -9.65
C ALA A 507 -4.45 -4.52 -9.78
N ALA A 508 -5.76 -4.59 -9.52
CA ALA A 508 -6.56 -5.80 -9.65
C ALA A 508 -6.61 -6.32 -11.10
N ILE A 509 -6.83 -5.44 -12.09
CA ILE A 509 -6.75 -5.78 -13.52
C ILE A 509 -5.35 -6.32 -13.87
N THR A 510 -4.31 -5.66 -13.37
CA THR A 510 -2.93 -6.09 -13.59
C THR A 510 -2.65 -7.44 -12.94
N ALA A 511 -3.15 -7.70 -11.72
CA ALA A 511 -2.99 -8.99 -11.05
C ALA A 511 -3.64 -10.13 -11.87
N GLY A 512 -4.80 -9.89 -12.47
CA GLY A 512 -5.42 -10.83 -13.39
C GLY A 512 -4.60 -11.06 -14.67
N ALA A 513 -4.04 -9.99 -15.26
CA ALA A 513 -3.15 -10.09 -16.41
C ALA A 513 -1.88 -10.90 -16.07
N VAL A 514 -1.30 -10.68 -14.90
CA VAL A 514 -0.15 -11.46 -14.39
C VAL A 514 -0.53 -12.93 -14.22
N ALA A 515 -1.74 -13.23 -13.72
CA ALA A 515 -2.21 -14.61 -13.60
C ALA A 515 -2.37 -15.29 -14.96
N GLN A 516 -2.84 -14.60 -15.99
CA GLN A 516 -2.87 -15.12 -17.36
C GLN A 516 -1.46 -15.42 -17.89
N PHE A 517 -0.52 -14.50 -17.67
CA PHE A 517 0.88 -14.71 -18.05
C PHE A 517 1.51 -15.90 -17.30
N MET A 518 1.24 -16.02 -16.00
CA MET A 518 1.74 -17.14 -15.19
C MET A 518 1.10 -18.48 -15.58
N GLN A 519 -0.14 -18.50 -16.05
CA GLN A 519 -0.71 -19.71 -16.65
C GLN A 519 0.16 -20.17 -17.83
N TRP A 520 0.43 -19.30 -18.79
CA TRP A 520 1.27 -19.61 -19.92
C TRP A 520 2.71 -19.99 -19.52
N ALA A 521 3.30 -19.18 -18.63
CA ALA A 521 4.71 -19.37 -18.26
C ALA A 521 4.92 -20.60 -17.39
N VAL A 522 4.21 -20.70 -16.27
CA VAL A 522 4.48 -21.68 -15.21
C VAL A 522 3.62 -22.92 -15.37
N VAL A 523 2.30 -22.77 -15.54
CA VAL A 523 1.37 -23.90 -15.58
C VAL A 523 1.56 -24.68 -16.90
N GLU A 524 1.71 -23.98 -18.02
CA GLU A 524 1.93 -24.58 -19.34
C GLU A 524 3.42 -24.79 -19.66
N GLN A 525 4.30 -24.51 -18.68
CA GLN A 525 5.74 -24.82 -18.68
C GLN A 525 6.58 -24.11 -19.77
N ASN A 526 6.13 -22.96 -20.27
CA ASN A 526 6.92 -22.17 -21.24
C ASN A 526 8.10 -21.43 -20.58
N ASN A 527 7.95 -20.98 -19.31
CA ASN A 527 9.00 -20.41 -18.46
C ASN A 527 8.69 -20.66 -16.98
N SER A 528 9.02 -21.83 -16.48
CA SER A 528 8.65 -22.28 -15.12
C SER A 528 9.44 -21.60 -14.00
N VAL A 529 10.42 -20.74 -14.33
CA VAL A 529 11.27 -20.06 -13.33
C VAL A 529 10.96 -18.57 -13.20
N VAL A 530 9.95 -18.07 -13.91
CA VAL A 530 9.60 -16.66 -13.95
C VAL A 530 9.27 -16.09 -12.57
N GLU A 531 9.66 -14.84 -12.32
CA GLU A 531 9.38 -14.08 -11.11
C GLU A 531 8.88 -12.65 -11.48
N SER A 532 8.47 -11.87 -10.48
CA SER A 532 7.78 -10.59 -10.67
C SER A 532 8.53 -9.59 -11.56
N ARG A 533 9.88 -9.45 -11.40
CA ARG A 533 10.68 -8.52 -12.21
C ARG A 533 10.73 -8.95 -13.67
N GLU A 534 10.77 -10.25 -13.92
CA GLU A 534 10.79 -10.77 -15.28
C GLU A 534 9.44 -10.54 -15.96
N ILE A 535 8.32 -10.84 -15.26
CA ILE A 535 6.96 -10.57 -15.75
C ILE A 535 6.79 -9.09 -16.06
N LYS A 536 7.18 -8.22 -15.13
CA LYS A 536 7.17 -6.77 -15.33
C LYS A 536 7.90 -6.34 -16.61
N ASN A 537 9.08 -6.88 -16.84
CA ASN A 537 9.87 -6.54 -18.01
C ASN A 537 9.23 -7.01 -19.32
N TYR A 538 8.53 -8.14 -19.34
CA TYR A 538 7.73 -8.55 -20.49
C TYR A 538 6.57 -7.58 -20.74
N PHE A 539 5.85 -7.19 -19.69
CA PHE A 539 4.75 -6.22 -19.78
C PHE A 539 5.23 -4.84 -20.26
N ILE A 540 6.38 -4.38 -19.76
CA ILE A 540 7.02 -3.15 -20.24
C ILE A 540 7.38 -3.22 -21.73
N ARG A 541 7.89 -4.35 -22.22
CA ARG A 541 8.23 -4.52 -23.65
C ARG A 541 6.99 -4.48 -24.52
N GLY A 542 5.91 -5.14 -24.11
CA GLY A 542 4.66 -5.18 -24.83
C GLY A 542 3.74 -3.97 -24.61
N ALA A 543 4.09 -3.02 -23.73
CA ALA A 543 3.24 -1.89 -23.40
C ALA A 543 2.89 -1.03 -24.61
N SER A 544 1.63 -0.61 -24.71
CA SER A 544 1.19 0.34 -25.73
C SER A 544 1.70 1.75 -25.45
N ARG A 545 2.20 2.43 -26.48
CA ARG A 545 2.79 3.78 -26.41
C ARG A 545 2.16 4.70 -27.45
N SER A 546 1.88 5.94 -27.04
CA SER A 546 1.38 6.98 -27.95
C SER A 546 2.55 7.73 -28.58
N PHE A 547 2.43 8.14 -29.85
CA PHE A 547 3.53 8.79 -30.60
C PHE A 547 3.89 10.17 -30.09
N ASP A 548 2.95 10.84 -29.45
CA ASP A 548 3.04 12.20 -28.91
C ASP A 548 3.57 12.26 -27.47
N VAL A 549 3.86 11.10 -26.87
CA VAL A 549 4.32 10.98 -25.50
C VAL A 549 5.71 10.35 -25.43
N THR A 550 6.62 10.98 -24.70
CA THR A 550 7.95 10.40 -24.43
C THR A 550 7.89 9.39 -23.29
N TYR A 551 8.49 8.24 -23.47
CA TYR A 551 8.57 7.16 -22.49
C TYR A 551 10.04 6.81 -22.14
N PRO A 552 10.34 6.40 -20.88
CA PRO A 552 9.43 6.41 -19.75
C PRO A 552 9.14 7.82 -19.23
N ASN A 553 8.00 8.02 -18.58
CA ASN A 553 7.65 9.27 -17.93
C ASN A 553 6.95 9.05 -16.58
N ARG A 554 6.70 10.14 -15.87
CA ARG A 554 6.22 10.13 -14.48
C ARG A 554 4.76 9.69 -14.30
N GLU A 555 3.97 9.71 -15.37
CA GLU A 555 2.56 9.35 -15.37
C GLU A 555 2.35 7.91 -15.87
N TRP A 556 2.83 7.62 -17.04
CA TRP A 556 2.60 6.37 -17.76
C TRP A 556 3.67 5.30 -17.54
N GLY A 557 4.76 5.61 -16.82
CA GLY A 557 5.92 4.75 -16.77
C GLY A 557 6.40 4.41 -18.18
N TYR A 558 6.45 3.13 -18.53
CA TYR A 558 6.86 2.66 -19.86
C TYR A 558 5.72 2.54 -20.87
N GLY A 559 4.49 2.91 -20.53
CA GLY A 559 3.32 2.86 -21.40
C GLY A 559 2.10 2.26 -20.72
N ARG A 560 1.12 1.79 -21.49
CA ARG A 560 -0.12 1.18 -20.99
C ARG A 560 -0.06 -0.33 -21.08
N LEU A 561 -0.63 -1.01 -20.09
CA LEU A 561 -0.77 -2.47 -20.07
C LEU A 561 -1.39 -2.99 -21.38
N ASN A 562 -0.72 -3.95 -22.01
CA ASN A 562 -1.18 -4.58 -23.26
C ASN A 562 -0.73 -6.04 -23.32
N MET A 563 -1.64 -6.96 -23.04
CA MET A 563 -1.35 -8.40 -23.02
C MET A 563 -1.06 -8.96 -24.41
N VAL A 564 -1.72 -8.46 -25.47
CA VAL A 564 -1.42 -8.88 -26.84
C VAL A 564 0.01 -8.50 -27.21
N GLY A 565 0.38 -7.22 -27.02
CA GLY A 565 1.74 -6.75 -27.27
C GLY A 565 2.80 -7.47 -26.42
N THR A 566 2.43 -7.93 -25.19
CA THR A 566 3.32 -8.74 -24.36
C THR A 566 3.64 -10.07 -25.01
N PHE A 567 2.66 -10.78 -25.57
CA PHE A 567 2.86 -12.05 -26.27
C PHE A 567 3.53 -11.85 -27.64
N ASP A 568 3.20 -10.77 -28.36
CA ASP A 568 3.87 -10.42 -29.62
C ASP A 568 5.39 -10.18 -29.40
N ALA A 569 5.74 -9.50 -28.31
CA ALA A 569 7.15 -9.28 -27.96
C ALA A 569 7.92 -10.58 -27.64
N LEU A 570 7.24 -11.64 -27.18
CA LEU A 570 7.86 -12.95 -26.92
C LEU A 570 8.24 -13.69 -28.21
N ILE A 571 7.46 -13.51 -29.28
CA ILE A 571 7.72 -14.16 -30.58
C ILE A 571 8.55 -13.29 -31.53
N GLY A 572 8.98 -12.12 -31.09
CA GLY A 572 9.87 -11.23 -31.83
C GLY A 572 9.21 -10.53 -33.03
N VAL A 573 7.90 -10.29 -32.95
CA VAL A 573 7.11 -9.57 -33.97
C VAL A 573 6.89 -8.12 -33.58
#